data_375958f5da67ced735e366891ede3ea5
#
_entry.id   375958f5da67ced735e366891ede3ea5
#
_cell.length_a   1.000
_cell.length_b   1.000
_cell.length_c   1.000
_cell.angle_alpha   90.00
_cell.angle_beta   90.00
_cell.angle_gamma   90.00
#
_symmetry.space_group_name_H-M   'P 1'
#
loop_
_entity.id
_entity.type
_entity.pdbx_description
1 polymer ?
#
loop_
_entity_poly.entity_id
_entity_poly.type
_entity_poly.pdbx_seq_one_letter_code
_entity_poly.pdbx_strand_id
1 'polypeptide(L)'
;MNYYVRGTFTHNNLDFSEDVLHLADEGFEQISVEPVVAQPTDSYAIREEDLPIIFEQYDKLAKEIIKRKKAGNGFNFFHFMIDLNGGPCVAKRLSGCGSGCEYLAVTPWGDFYPCHQFVGNEDFLMGNVDEGITRNDIRDEFKSCNVYSKEKCKNCFAKFYCSGGCAANSYNFHGNINDAYDVGCEMQKKRIECAIMIRAAMAED
;
A
#
# COMPACT_ATOMS: atom_id res chain seq x y z
N MET A 1 22.01 -8.94 4.39
CA MET A 1 20.94 -9.53 3.55
C MET A 1 19.80 -8.52 3.55
N ASN A 2 19.31 -8.07 2.37
CA ASN A 2 18.15 -7.16 2.32
C ASN A 2 16.87 -8.01 2.45
N TYR A 3 16.14 -7.85 3.54
CA TYR A 3 14.87 -8.52 3.79
C TYR A 3 13.90 -7.56 4.49
N TYR A 4 12.62 -7.86 4.39
CA TYR A 4 11.57 -7.25 5.19
C TYR A 4 10.84 -8.33 5.95
N VAL A 5 10.63 -8.11 7.25
CA VAL A 5 9.63 -8.86 8.02
C VAL A 5 8.29 -8.20 7.75
N ARG A 6 7.29 -9.01 7.38
CA ARG A 6 5.98 -8.51 6.98
C ARG A 6 4.87 -9.05 7.87
N GLY A 7 3.92 -8.17 8.17
CA GLY A 7 2.66 -8.50 8.81
C GLY A 7 1.48 -7.85 8.08
N THR A 8 0.28 -8.15 8.54
CA THR A 8 -0.96 -7.56 8.02
C THR A 8 -1.87 -7.22 9.19
N PHE A 9 -2.42 -6.01 9.20
CA PHE A 9 -3.44 -5.62 10.16
C PHE A 9 -4.83 -5.52 9.51
N THR A 10 -5.84 -5.72 10.31
CA THR A 10 -7.25 -5.81 9.93
C THR A 10 -8.10 -5.01 10.90
N HIS A 11 -9.41 -4.92 10.66
CA HIS A 11 -10.36 -4.41 11.65
C HIS A 11 -10.22 -5.09 13.05
N ASN A 12 -9.80 -6.35 13.09
CA ASN A 12 -9.73 -7.13 14.33
C ASN A 12 -8.44 -6.94 15.13
N ASN A 13 -7.40 -6.30 14.56
CA ASN A 13 -6.10 -6.04 15.19
C ASN A 13 -5.57 -4.67 14.78
N LEU A 14 -6.25 -3.62 15.21
CA LEU A 14 -5.91 -2.23 14.87
C LEU A 14 -4.69 -1.69 15.64
N ASP A 15 -4.21 -2.41 16.64
CA ASP A 15 -3.04 -2.10 17.48
C ASP A 15 -1.69 -2.45 16.82
N PHE A 16 -1.65 -2.44 15.49
CA PHE A 16 -0.50 -2.87 14.68
C PHE A 16 0.83 -2.18 15.04
N SER A 17 0.81 -1.03 15.70
CA SER A 17 2.05 -0.39 16.17
C SER A 17 2.76 -1.24 17.21
N GLU A 18 2.03 -2.01 18.03
CA GLU A 18 2.63 -2.94 19.02
C GLU A 18 3.35 -4.08 18.30
N ASP A 19 2.72 -4.65 17.24
CA ASP A 19 3.35 -5.70 16.43
C ASP A 19 4.65 -5.22 15.78
N VAL A 20 4.63 -3.99 15.21
CA VAL A 20 5.82 -3.37 14.60
C VAL A 20 6.92 -3.15 15.65
N LEU A 21 6.57 -2.66 16.84
CA LEU A 21 7.52 -2.39 17.91
C LEU A 21 8.08 -3.69 18.49
N HIS A 22 7.25 -4.73 18.64
CA HIS A 22 7.69 -6.06 19.04
C HIS A 22 8.72 -6.64 18.05
N LEU A 23 8.42 -6.59 16.75
CA LEU A 23 9.37 -7.03 15.73
C LEU A 23 10.70 -6.24 15.78
N ALA A 24 10.63 -4.93 16.04
CA ALA A 24 11.83 -4.11 16.20
C ALA A 24 12.62 -4.49 17.46
N ASP A 25 11.94 -4.85 18.56
CA ASP A 25 12.57 -5.29 19.82
C ASP A 25 13.24 -6.67 19.68
N GLU A 26 12.73 -7.53 18.79
CA GLU A 26 13.37 -8.78 18.37
C GLU A 26 14.58 -8.58 17.44
N GLY A 27 14.94 -7.32 17.12
CA GLY A 27 16.12 -6.96 16.35
C GLY A 27 15.90 -6.90 14.83
N PHE A 28 14.67 -6.89 14.33
CA PHE A 28 14.40 -6.68 12.91
C PHE A 28 14.47 -5.21 12.55
N GLU A 29 15.31 -4.87 11.58
CA GLU A 29 15.55 -3.48 11.15
C GLU A 29 14.66 -3.03 9.99
N GLN A 30 14.06 -3.94 9.24
CA GLN A 30 13.24 -3.65 8.06
C GLN A 30 11.87 -4.31 8.24
N ILE A 31 10.87 -3.50 8.53
CA ILE A 31 9.54 -3.98 8.92
C ILE A 31 8.47 -3.36 8.02
N SER A 32 7.52 -4.19 7.58
CA SER A 32 6.37 -3.77 6.77
C SER A 32 5.11 -4.44 7.32
N VAL A 33 4.17 -3.65 7.81
CA VAL A 33 2.84 -4.14 8.25
C VAL A 33 1.78 -3.44 7.41
N GLU A 34 1.10 -4.23 6.59
CA GLU A 34 0.18 -3.76 5.55
C GLU A 34 -1.27 -3.77 6.05
N PRO A 35 -2.13 -2.84 5.63
CA PRO A 35 -3.55 -3.01 5.80
C PRO A 35 -4.06 -4.16 4.92
N VAL A 36 -5.00 -4.91 5.40
CA VAL A 36 -5.62 -6.01 4.64
C VAL A 36 -6.31 -5.49 3.38
N VAL A 37 -6.25 -6.29 2.32
CA VAL A 37 -7.13 -6.14 1.14
C VAL A 37 -8.29 -7.10 1.32
N ALA A 38 -9.50 -6.58 1.41
CA ALA A 38 -10.69 -7.34 1.75
C ALA A 38 -11.92 -6.81 1.00
N GLN A 39 -12.97 -7.63 0.92
CA GLN A 39 -14.29 -7.18 0.46
C GLN A 39 -14.97 -6.35 1.58
N PRO A 40 -15.81 -5.35 1.24
CA PRO A 40 -16.52 -4.56 2.26
C PRO A 40 -17.39 -5.40 3.22
N THR A 41 -17.82 -6.57 2.78
CA THR A 41 -18.65 -7.51 3.53
C THR A 41 -17.86 -8.40 4.49
N ASP A 42 -16.53 -8.46 4.35
CA ASP A 42 -15.69 -9.26 5.23
C ASP A 42 -15.65 -8.66 6.64
N SER A 43 -15.77 -9.50 7.66
CA SER A 43 -15.77 -9.06 9.05
C SER A 43 -14.45 -8.44 9.51
N TYR A 44 -13.37 -8.72 8.80
CA TYR A 44 -12.02 -8.20 9.07
C TYR A 44 -11.63 -7.00 8.18
N ALA A 45 -12.51 -6.56 7.26
CA ALA A 45 -12.25 -5.40 6.41
C ALA A 45 -12.09 -4.12 7.23
N ILE A 46 -11.10 -3.32 6.89
CA ILE A 46 -10.89 -2.00 7.50
C ILE A 46 -11.97 -1.05 6.97
N ARG A 47 -12.56 -0.28 7.88
CA ARG A 47 -13.67 0.63 7.62
C ARG A 47 -13.30 2.07 7.98
N GLU A 48 -14.14 3.00 7.58
CA GLU A 48 -13.95 4.42 7.88
C GLU A 48 -13.93 4.69 9.39
N GLU A 49 -14.74 3.97 10.16
CA GLU A 49 -14.81 4.05 11.62
C GLU A 49 -13.51 3.64 12.34
N ASP A 50 -12.63 2.89 11.67
CA ASP A 50 -11.34 2.46 12.21
C ASP A 50 -10.24 3.52 12.05
N LEU A 51 -10.45 4.50 11.15
CA LEU A 51 -9.43 5.49 10.80
C LEU A 51 -8.89 6.27 12.00
N PRO A 52 -9.71 6.73 12.97
CA PRO A 52 -9.18 7.43 14.15
C PRO A 52 -8.16 6.59 14.92
N ILE A 53 -8.45 5.31 15.15
CA ILE A 53 -7.54 4.39 15.85
C ILE A 53 -6.28 4.16 15.01
N ILE A 54 -6.42 3.91 13.72
CA ILE A 54 -5.28 3.71 12.80
C ILE A 54 -4.37 4.94 12.81
N PHE A 55 -4.93 6.14 12.82
CA PHE A 55 -4.14 7.39 12.87
C PHE A 55 -3.35 7.52 14.16
N GLU A 56 -3.95 7.18 15.30
CA GLU A 56 -3.27 7.14 16.60
C GLU A 56 -2.10 6.14 16.58
N GLN A 57 -2.29 4.95 15.98
CA GLN A 57 -1.24 3.95 15.85
C GLN A 57 -0.08 4.44 14.96
N TYR A 58 -0.36 5.12 13.85
CA TYR A 58 0.68 5.72 13.03
C TYR A 58 1.43 6.83 13.77
N ASP A 59 0.73 7.70 14.52
CA ASP A 59 1.36 8.76 15.32
C ASP A 59 2.25 8.18 16.44
N LYS A 60 1.76 7.16 17.14
CA LYS A 60 2.53 6.44 18.16
C LYS A 60 3.81 5.85 17.56
N LEU A 61 3.69 5.14 16.45
CA LEU A 61 4.81 4.52 15.76
C LEU A 61 5.83 5.55 15.28
N ALA A 62 5.38 6.66 14.69
CA ALA A 62 6.27 7.72 14.23
C ALA A 62 7.05 8.38 15.38
N LYS A 63 6.39 8.64 16.51
CA LYS A 63 7.05 9.18 17.72
C LYS A 63 8.11 8.22 18.26
N GLU A 64 7.80 6.93 18.32
CA GLU A 64 8.75 5.92 18.81
C GLU A 64 9.94 5.74 17.85
N ILE A 65 9.72 5.79 16.53
CA ILE A 65 10.79 5.76 15.54
C ILE A 65 11.74 6.97 15.73
N ILE A 66 11.21 8.17 15.92
CA ILE A 66 12.03 9.37 16.19
C ILE A 66 12.89 9.15 17.44
N LYS A 67 12.28 8.73 18.54
CA LYS A 67 12.96 8.47 19.82
C LYS A 67 14.08 7.43 19.65
N ARG A 68 13.80 6.31 19.00
CA ARG A 68 14.78 5.23 18.78
C ARG A 68 15.91 5.68 17.84
N LYS A 69 15.62 6.42 16.77
CA LYS A 69 16.64 6.95 15.87
C LYS A 69 17.59 7.91 16.59
N LYS A 70 17.08 8.81 17.43
CA LYS A 70 17.91 9.72 18.26
C LYS A 70 18.75 8.94 19.28
N ALA A 71 18.30 7.80 19.75
CA ALA A 71 19.05 6.93 20.65
C ALA A 71 20.02 5.97 19.94
N GLY A 72 20.11 5.98 18.61
CA GLY A 72 21.01 5.12 17.83
C GLY A 72 20.54 3.69 17.62
N ASN A 73 19.31 3.34 17.99
CA ASN A 73 18.67 2.02 17.82
C ASN A 73 17.42 2.07 16.95
N GLY A 74 17.43 2.91 15.91
CA GLY A 74 16.32 3.08 14.98
C GLY A 74 16.11 1.87 14.08
N PHE A 75 14.90 1.74 13.57
CA PHE A 75 14.52 0.77 12.55
C PHE A 75 13.77 1.47 11.41
N ASN A 76 13.54 0.77 10.30
CA ASN A 76 12.80 1.27 9.15
C ASN A 76 11.42 0.63 9.08
N PHE A 77 10.39 1.47 9.10
CA PHE A 77 9.03 1.07 8.79
C PHE A 77 8.72 1.46 7.35
N PHE A 78 8.43 0.47 6.51
CA PHE A 78 8.31 0.61 5.05
C PHE A 78 7.39 1.78 4.63
N HIS A 79 6.25 1.93 5.30
CA HIS A 79 5.27 2.95 4.94
C HIS A 79 5.67 4.39 5.28
N PHE A 80 6.73 4.58 6.07
CA PHE A 80 7.30 5.90 6.37
C PHE A 80 8.56 6.19 5.56
N MET A 81 9.05 5.23 4.76
CA MET A 81 10.21 5.41 3.90
C MET A 81 9.83 6.15 2.61
N ILE A 82 9.46 7.41 2.73
CA ILE A 82 9.07 8.28 1.63
C ILE A 82 10.23 9.19 1.31
N ASP A 83 10.69 9.20 0.04
CA ASP A 83 11.73 10.14 -0.41
C ASP A 83 11.15 11.56 -0.53
N LEU A 84 11.46 12.36 0.49
CA LEU A 84 11.07 13.77 0.56
C LEU A 84 12.14 14.72 0.02
N ASN A 85 13.35 14.23 -0.29
CA ASN A 85 14.48 15.09 -0.71
C ASN A 85 14.58 15.21 -2.24
N GLY A 86 14.51 14.07 -2.96
CA GLY A 86 14.69 14.03 -4.39
C GLY A 86 13.42 14.32 -5.18
N GLY A 87 12.30 14.30 -4.51
CA GLY A 87 10.98 14.28 -5.14
C GLY A 87 10.70 12.98 -5.90
N PRO A 88 9.45 12.70 -6.22
CA PRO A 88 9.09 11.50 -6.94
C PRO A 88 9.49 11.61 -8.42
N CYS A 89 10.08 10.55 -8.97
CA CYS A 89 10.12 10.39 -10.43
C CYS A 89 8.68 10.19 -10.93
N VAL A 90 8.09 11.21 -11.54
CA VAL A 90 6.68 11.22 -11.96
C VAL A 90 6.35 9.99 -12.81
N ALA A 91 7.21 9.62 -13.78
CA ALA A 91 6.98 8.47 -14.65
C ALA A 91 6.81 7.15 -13.87
N LYS A 92 7.57 6.97 -12.78
CA LYS A 92 7.48 5.78 -11.90
C LYS A 92 6.36 5.85 -10.87
N ARG A 93 5.69 7.00 -10.74
CA ARG A 93 4.68 7.28 -9.72
C ARG A 93 3.28 7.52 -10.30
N LEU A 94 3.11 7.32 -11.59
CA LEU A 94 1.81 7.47 -12.25
C LEU A 94 0.85 6.34 -11.88
N SER A 95 1.34 5.11 -11.88
CA SER A 95 0.61 3.90 -11.52
C SER A 95 1.15 3.31 -10.21
N GLY A 96 0.34 2.55 -9.51
CA GLY A 96 0.70 1.90 -8.24
C GLY A 96 1.79 0.85 -8.40
N CYS A 97 1.47 -0.39 -8.01
CA CYS A 97 2.43 -1.50 -7.98
C CYS A 97 2.73 -2.13 -9.36
N GLY A 98 2.07 -1.67 -10.45
CA GLY A 98 2.25 -2.23 -11.78
C GLY A 98 1.47 -3.52 -12.05
N SER A 99 0.49 -3.87 -11.18
CA SER A 99 -0.38 -5.04 -11.39
C SER A 99 -1.01 -5.06 -12.78
N GLY A 100 -1.07 -6.23 -13.40
CA GLY A 100 -1.63 -6.45 -14.74
C GLY A 100 -0.76 -5.96 -15.90
N CYS A 101 0.33 -5.20 -15.64
CA CYS A 101 1.20 -4.65 -16.67
C CYS A 101 2.67 -4.99 -16.46
N GLU A 102 3.23 -4.71 -15.27
CA GLU A 102 4.64 -4.90 -14.94
C GLU A 102 4.88 -6.25 -14.26
N TYR A 103 3.86 -6.84 -13.65
CA TYR A 103 3.86 -8.19 -13.13
C TYR A 103 2.45 -8.81 -13.21
N LEU A 104 2.39 -10.13 -13.09
CA LEU A 104 1.18 -10.95 -13.06
C LEU A 104 1.26 -11.93 -11.89
N ALA A 105 0.11 -12.37 -11.38
CA ALA A 105 0.01 -13.57 -10.58
C ALA A 105 -0.18 -14.77 -11.51
N VAL A 106 0.57 -15.84 -11.24
CA VAL A 106 0.46 -17.11 -11.96
C VAL A 106 -0.02 -18.16 -10.98
N THR A 107 -1.14 -18.82 -11.29
CA THR A 107 -1.66 -19.89 -10.45
C THR A 107 -0.84 -21.19 -10.63
N PRO A 108 -0.97 -22.17 -9.72
CA PRO A 108 -0.33 -23.49 -9.92
C PRO A 108 -0.78 -24.22 -11.20
N TRP A 109 -1.91 -23.84 -11.78
CA TRP A 109 -2.43 -24.39 -13.03
C TRP A 109 -2.00 -23.59 -14.27
N GLY A 110 -1.24 -22.52 -14.07
CA GLY A 110 -0.69 -21.70 -15.14
C GLY A 110 -1.55 -20.51 -15.55
N ASP A 111 -2.67 -20.24 -14.90
CA ASP A 111 -3.54 -19.11 -15.23
C ASP A 111 -2.93 -17.77 -14.80
N PHE A 112 -3.13 -16.74 -15.61
CA PHE A 112 -2.65 -15.38 -15.36
C PHE A 112 -3.74 -14.46 -14.84
N TYR A 113 -3.42 -13.74 -13.76
CA TYR A 113 -4.26 -12.69 -13.18
C TYR A 113 -3.45 -11.40 -12.98
N PRO A 114 -4.11 -10.21 -12.91
CA PRO A 114 -3.40 -8.94 -12.70
C PRO A 114 -2.54 -8.91 -11.45
N CYS A 115 -3.03 -9.49 -10.35
CA CYS A 115 -2.28 -9.75 -9.12
C CYS A 115 -2.96 -10.86 -8.31
N HIS A 116 -2.34 -11.30 -7.22
CA HIS A 116 -2.85 -12.38 -6.38
C HIS A 116 -4.25 -12.10 -5.80
N GLN A 117 -4.64 -10.84 -5.64
CA GLN A 117 -5.96 -10.46 -5.12
C GLN A 117 -7.11 -10.71 -6.11
N PHE A 118 -6.80 -10.87 -7.39
CA PHE A 118 -7.78 -11.15 -8.43
C PHE A 118 -7.85 -12.65 -8.80
N VAL A 119 -6.99 -13.48 -8.20
CA VAL A 119 -6.98 -14.93 -8.48
C VAL A 119 -8.34 -15.55 -8.13
N GLY A 120 -8.89 -16.29 -9.09
CA GLY A 120 -10.21 -16.93 -8.98
C GLY A 120 -11.39 -16.05 -9.42
N ASN A 121 -11.17 -14.79 -9.76
CA ASN A 121 -12.18 -13.95 -10.40
C ASN A 121 -12.05 -14.09 -11.93
N GLU A 122 -12.99 -14.80 -12.56
CA GLU A 122 -12.98 -15.10 -13.99
C GLU A 122 -12.98 -13.85 -14.89
N ASP A 123 -13.54 -12.73 -14.42
CA ASP A 123 -13.54 -11.47 -15.14
C ASP A 123 -12.12 -10.92 -15.36
N PHE A 124 -11.17 -11.32 -14.49
CA PHE A 124 -9.77 -10.91 -14.53
C PHE A 124 -8.81 -12.02 -14.97
N LEU A 125 -9.30 -13.13 -15.50
CA LEU A 125 -8.45 -14.15 -16.12
C LEU A 125 -7.85 -13.58 -17.41
N MET A 126 -6.52 -13.41 -17.44
CA MET A 126 -5.80 -12.74 -18.54
C MET A 126 -5.26 -13.69 -19.60
N GLY A 127 -5.25 -14.98 -19.34
CA GLY A 127 -4.66 -16.02 -20.17
C GLY A 127 -3.91 -17.04 -19.34
N ASN A 128 -3.00 -17.78 -19.93
CA ASN A 128 -2.24 -18.85 -19.25
C ASN A 128 -0.82 -18.99 -19.80
N VAL A 129 -0.03 -19.90 -19.20
CA VAL A 129 1.37 -20.13 -19.57
C VAL A 129 1.56 -20.71 -20.99
N ASP A 130 0.55 -21.38 -21.54
CA ASP A 130 0.63 -22.01 -22.86
C ASP A 130 0.27 -21.03 -23.98
N GLU A 131 -0.72 -20.17 -23.76
CA GLU A 131 -1.24 -19.24 -24.78
C GLU A 131 -0.72 -17.81 -24.58
N GLY A 132 -0.14 -17.51 -23.42
CA GLY A 132 0.26 -16.17 -23.03
C GLY A 132 -0.92 -15.30 -22.62
N ILE A 133 -0.77 -13.98 -22.70
CA ILE A 133 -1.86 -13.03 -22.40
C ILE A 133 -2.80 -12.94 -23.60
N THR A 134 -4.02 -13.42 -23.44
CA THR A 134 -5.08 -13.38 -24.46
C THR A 134 -6.04 -12.19 -24.25
N ARG A 135 -6.24 -11.75 -22.99
CA ARG A 135 -7.10 -10.62 -22.63
C ARG A 135 -6.30 -9.31 -22.51
N ASN A 136 -5.93 -8.75 -23.66
CA ASN A 136 -5.24 -7.46 -23.73
C ASN A 136 -6.11 -6.29 -23.25
N ASP A 137 -7.42 -6.40 -23.33
CA ASP A 137 -8.38 -5.44 -22.79
C ASP A 137 -8.17 -5.19 -21.29
N ILE A 138 -8.01 -6.25 -20.48
CA ILE A 138 -7.69 -6.16 -19.04
C ILE A 138 -6.35 -5.49 -18.84
N ARG A 139 -5.31 -5.92 -19.60
CA ARG A 139 -3.98 -5.32 -19.51
C ARG A 139 -4.01 -3.82 -19.81
N ASP A 140 -4.73 -3.41 -20.85
CA ASP A 140 -4.84 -2.01 -21.27
C ASP A 140 -5.63 -1.18 -20.23
N GLU A 141 -6.65 -1.75 -19.60
CA GLU A 141 -7.36 -1.13 -18.49
C GLU A 141 -6.43 -0.86 -17.32
N PHE A 142 -5.66 -1.86 -16.85
CA PHE A 142 -4.68 -1.68 -15.78
C PHE A 142 -3.59 -0.68 -16.15
N LYS A 143 -3.12 -0.69 -17.38
CA LYS A 143 -2.12 0.26 -17.89
C LYS A 143 -2.64 1.70 -17.91
N SER A 144 -3.91 1.89 -18.22
CA SER A 144 -4.55 3.21 -18.25
C SER A 144 -4.94 3.72 -16.87
N CYS A 145 -5.04 2.82 -15.88
CA CYS A 145 -5.38 3.16 -14.50
C CYS A 145 -4.21 3.86 -13.79
N ASN A 146 -4.26 5.17 -13.71
CA ASN A 146 -3.19 6.01 -13.15
C ASN A 146 -3.75 7.21 -12.37
N VAL A 147 -2.88 8.01 -11.76
CA VAL A 147 -3.28 9.16 -10.93
C VAL A 147 -4.01 10.26 -11.68
N TYR A 148 -3.95 10.28 -13.00
CA TYR A 148 -4.68 11.25 -13.82
C TYR A 148 -6.00 10.71 -14.35
N SER A 149 -6.17 9.38 -14.43
CA SER A 149 -7.45 8.75 -14.77
C SER A 149 -8.44 8.77 -13.60
N LYS A 150 -7.92 8.71 -12.37
CA LYS A 150 -8.74 8.74 -11.15
C LYS A 150 -9.11 10.16 -10.74
N GLU A 151 -10.40 10.49 -10.72
CA GLU A 151 -10.87 11.87 -10.47
C GLU A 151 -10.36 12.43 -9.13
N LYS A 152 -10.48 11.67 -8.05
CA LYS A 152 -10.00 12.07 -6.72
C LYS A 152 -8.49 12.27 -6.65
N CYS A 153 -7.71 11.60 -7.51
CA CYS A 153 -6.25 11.68 -7.50
C CYS A 153 -5.72 12.94 -8.20
N LYS A 154 -6.44 13.50 -9.18
CA LYS A 154 -5.96 14.62 -10.00
C LYS A 154 -5.47 15.80 -9.16
N ASN A 155 -6.19 16.15 -8.10
CA ASN A 155 -5.89 17.28 -7.22
C ASN A 155 -5.35 16.86 -5.84
N CYS A 156 -5.01 15.58 -5.65
CA CYS A 156 -4.50 15.08 -4.38
C CYS A 156 -3.02 15.43 -4.22
N PHE A 157 -2.63 16.02 -3.08
CA PHE A 157 -1.22 16.30 -2.79
C PHE A 157 -0.36 15.04 -2.70
N ALA A 158 -0.97 13.92 -2.30
CA ALA A 158 -0.30 12.64 -2.10
C ALA A 158 -0.09 11.84 -3.40
N LYS A 159 -0.64 12.28 -4.54
CA LYS A 159 -0.75 11.44 -5.76
C LYS A 159 0.56 10.80 -6.21
N PHE A 160 1.67 11.53 -6.16
CA PHE A 160 2.97 11.02 -6.60
C PHE A 160 3.74 10.22 -5.54
N TYR A 161 3.22 10.17 -4.32
CA TYR A 161 3.71 9.30 -3.24
C TYR A 161 2.83 8.05 -3.10
N CYS A 162 1.53 8.17 -3.37
CA CYS A 162 0.54 7.10 -3.33
C CYS A 162 0.47 6.29 -4.62
N SER A 163 0.69 6.94 -5.79
CA SER A 163 0.61 6.34 -7.13
C SER A 163 -0.77 5.77 -7.48
N GLY A 164 -1.86 6.33 -6.90
CA GLY A 164 -3.24 5.94 -7.20
C GLY A 164 -3.82 4.80 -6.35
N GLY A 165 -3.06 4.29 -5.38
CA GLY A 165 -3.53 3.26 -4.44
C GLY A 165 -3.58 1.85 -5.02
N CYS A 166 -4.32 0.95 -4.35
CA CYS A 166 -4.45 -0.45 -4.72
C CYS A 166 -5.66 -0.67 -5.64
N ALA A 167 -5.42 -1.24 -6.83
CA ALA A 167 -6.48 -1.55 -7.79
C ALA A 167 -7.49 -2.57 -7.24
N ALA A 168 -7.02 -3.56 -6.47
CA ALA A 168 -7.90 -4.57 -5.88
C ALA A 168 -8.83 -3.96 -4.83
N ASN A 169 -8.33 -3.09 -3.95
CA ASN A 169 -9.21 -2.37 -3.01
C ASN A 169 -10.20 -1.46 -3.75
N SER A 170 -9.76 -0.77 -4.81
CA SER A 170 -10.67 0.03 -5.63
C SER A 170 -11.80 -0.84 -6.19
N TYR A 171 -11.46 -1.97 -6.77
CA TYR A 171 -12.44 -2.91 -7.33
C TYR A 171 -13.38 -3.48 -6.26
N ASN A 172 -12.85 -3.91 -5.12
CA ASN A 172 -13.63 -4.48 -4.04
C ASN A 172 -14.69 -3.52 -3.48
N PHE A 173 -14.37 -2.23 -3.40
CA PHE A 173 -15.25 -1.22 -2.81
C PHE A 173 -16.12 -0.48 -3.83
N HIS A 174 -15.73 -0.44 -5.10
CA HIS A 174 -16.43 0.36 -6.12
C HIS A 174 -16.84 -0.42 -7.36
N GLY A 175 -16.45 -1.70 -7.47
CA GLY A 175 -16.73 -2.53 -8.65
C GLY A 175 -15.90 -2.17 -9.89
N ASN A 176 -14.89 -1.27 -9.74
CA ASN A 176 -13.97 -0.90 -10.82
C ASN A 176 -12.61 -0.49 -10.24
N ILE A 177 -11.55 -0.57 -11.05
CA ILE A 177 -10.18 -0.23 -10.60
C ILE A 177 -9.86 1.27 -10.66
N ASN A 178 -10.71 2.07 -11.32
CA ASN A 178 -10.46 3.49 -11.60
C ASN A 178 -10.97 4.43 -10.51
N ASP A 179 -11.76 3.97 -9.56
CA ASP A 179 -12.12 4.74 -8.39
C ASP A 179 -11.04 4.66 -7.30
N ALA A 180 -11.02 5.66 -6.42
CA ALA A 180 -10.08 5.68 -5.32
C ALA A 180 -10.71 5.07 -4.07
N TYR A 181 -10.04 4.09 -3.45
CA TYR A 181 -10.44 3.53 -2.17
C TYR A 181 -10.21 4.54 -1.05
N ASP A 182 -11.29 5.12 -0.52
CA ASP A 182 -11.24 6.29 0.36
C ASP A 182 -10.50 6.03 1.67
N VAL A 183 -10.75 4.92 2.35
CA VAL A 183 -10.04 4.53 3.58
C VAL A 183 -8.53 4.43 3.33
N GLY A 184 -8.15 3.84 2.20
CA GLY A 184 -6.75 3.76 1.78
C GLY A 184 -6.14 5.13 1.49
N CYS A 185 -6.92 6.07 0.94
CA CYS A 185 -6.49 7.44 0.69
C CYS A 185 -6.15 8.16 2.00
N GLU A 186 -7.00 8.05 3.01
CA GLU A 186 -6.79 8.71 4.31
C GLU A 186 -5.61 8.09 5.06
N MET A 187 -5.47 6.76 5.07
CA MET A 187 -4.29 6.10 5.61
C MET A 187 -2.99 6.56 4.93
N GLN A 188 -3.00 6.69 3.61
CA GLN A 188 -1.80 7.12 2.88
C GLN A 188 -1.42 8.58 3.15
N LYS A 189 -2.40 9.47 3.26
CA LYS A 189 -2.15 10.86 3.67
C LYS A 189 -1.50 10.90 5.05
N LYS A 190 -2.06 10.14 6.01
CA LYS A 190 -1.50 10.06 7.37
C LYS A 190 -0.07 9.51 7.41
N ARG A 191 0.24 8.51 6.60
CA ARG A 191 1.62 7.99 6.45
C ARG A 191 2.59 9.04 5.95
N ILE A 192 2.17 9.88 4.99
CA ILE A 192 3.00 10.98 4.47
C ILE A 192 3.22 12.05 5.56
N GLU A 193 2.18 12.40 6.33
CA GLU A 193 2.31 13.31 7.46
C GLU A 193 3.33 12.78 8.49
N CYS A 194 3.25 11.49 8.85
CA CYS A 194 4.21 10.85 9.75
C CYS A 194 5.63 10.86 9.18
N ALA A 195 5.80 10.61 7.88
CA ALA A 195 7.12 10.66 7.23
C ALA A 195 7.71 12.08 7.27
N ILE A 196 6.89 13.10 7.03
CA ILE A 196 7.30 14.52 7.15
C ILE A 196 7.68 14.85 8.61
N MET A 197 6.88 14.41 9.59
CA MET A 197 7.16 14.60 11.02
C MET A 197 8.51 13.97 11.41
N ILE A 198 8.75 12.73 11.00
CA ILE A 198 10.02 12.04 11.26
C ILE A 198 11.19 12.81 10.63
N ARG A 199 11.04 13.25 9.38
CA ARG A 199 12.09 13.97 8.66
C ARG A 199 12.40 15.31 9.30
N ALA A 200 11.38 16.08 9.69
CA ALA A 200 11.54 17.36 10.38
C ALA A 200 12.28 17.19 11.72
N ALA A 201 11.82 16.23 12.54
CA ALA A 201 12.43 15.96 13.84
C ALA A 201 13.90 15.49 13.77
N MET A 202 14.30 14.88 12.66
CA MET A 202 15.69 14.42 12.42
C MET A 202 16.56 15.47 11.70
N ALA A 203 15.97 16.55 11.21
CA ALA A 203 16.71 17.64 10.56
C ALA A 203 17.16 18.73 11.56
N GLU A 204 16.61 18.72 12.77
CA GLU A 204 16.93 19.68 13.84
C GLU A 204 18.20 19.33 14.64
N ASP A 205 18.77 18.16 14.39
CA ASP A 205 20.03 17.67 14.97
C ASP A 205 21.18 17.77 13.94
#